data_3e30f5bd6b1b63336cd6e652ecb6f362
#
_entry.id   3e30f5bd6b1b63336cd6e652ecb6f362
#
_cell.length_a   1.000
_cell.length_b   1.000
_cell.length_c   1.000
_cell.angle_alpha   90.00
_cell.angle_beta   90.00
_cell.angle_gamma   90.00
#
_symmetry.space_group_name_H-M   'P 1'
#
loop_
_entity.id
_entity.type
_entity.pdbx_description
1 polymer ?
#
loop_
_entity_poly.entity_id
_entity_poly.type
_entity_poly.pdbx_seq_one_letter_code
_entity_poly.pdbx_strand_id
1 'polypeptide(L)'
;MAEFEKIIQKIDDFVWGIPLIVLILCCGIFLTLRLGGVQFRKLWLALKYMFSEEKDGNGEISSFGALCTALSATIGTGNIVGVATAIAAGGPGALFWMEVAALFGMATKYSEGLLAVKYRVKDGNGKMLGGPFYYIENGMGSKWKWLGKIFAVFGVLVGLMGIGTFTQINSITSAVNNFFDPNKENVVSLLGSDYTIAQIVAGLIITVMAALIIIGGIKSIAKVSEIFIPFMVVIYVSCCLLIIFSNLSSIPDAVAEIFKGAFGARAVAGGALGAMIVAMQKGIARGIFSNEAGLGSAPIAAAAAKTNEPVRQGLVTMTGTFIDTILVCTMTGLTIVMSGCLEKNPQLEGVEITNAAFCIGLPFPEKVSSFLLMICLIFFAFTTILGWNYYSERCLSYLTSSNNKVILTFRILYIIAVFIGPYMTVSAVWGIADIFNGLMAIPNIIALFALSGVVAKETKDYFTRIK
;
A
#
# COMPACT_ATOMS: atom_id res chain seq x y z
N MET A 1 12.22 10.15 24.80
CA MET A 1 11.89 9.22 23.68
C MET A 1 10.70 8.34 24.05
N ALA A 2 10.74 7.51 25.07
CA ALA A 2 9.63 6.61 25.44
C ALA A 2 8.27 7.29 25.72
N GLU A 3 8.25 8.52 26.20
CA GLU A 3 7.00 9.26 26.44
C GLU A 3 6.40 9.78 25.12
N PHE A 4 7.23 10.21 24.19
CA PHE A 4 6.84 10.62 22.85
C PHE A 4 6.26 9.44 22.04
N GLU A 5 6.90 8.27 22.07
CA GLU A 5 6.41 7.05 21.44
C GLU A 5 5.05 6.61 22.02
N LYS A 6 4.85 6.71 23.34
CA LYS A 6 3.56 6.43 23.97
C LYS A 6 2.44 7.39 23.51
N ILE A 7 2.77 8.65 23.28
CA ILE A 7 1.79 9.63 22.78
C ILE A 7 1.41 9.30 21.33
N ILE A 8 2.41 9.01 20.49
CA ILE A 8 2.18 8.58 19.09
C ILE A 8 1.28 7.35 19.05
N GLN A 9 1.61 6.33 19.85
CA GLN A 9 0.84 5.09 19.88
C GLN A 9 -0.63 5.33 20.31
N LYS A 10 -0.88 6.19 21.30
CA LYS A 10 -2.24 6.54 21.69
C LYS A 10 -3.02 7.26 20.59
N ILE A 11 -2.36 8.14 19.83
CA ILE A 11 -2.99 8.84 18.71
C ILE A 11 -3.26 7.86 17.58
N ASP A 12 -2.32 6.97 17.29
CA ASP A 12 -2.46 5.92 16.28
C ASP A 12 -3.62 4.96 16.60
N ASP A 13 -3.69 4.46 17.83
CA ASP A 13 -4.78 3.62 18.31
C ASP A 13 -6.15 4.32 18.25
N PHE A 14 -6.19 5.65 18.41
CA PHE A 14 -7.40 6.44 18.25
C PHE A 14 -7.78 6.61 16.77
N VAL A 15 -6.82 6.94 15.91
CA VAL A 15 -7.07 7.15 14.46
C VAL A 15 -7.46 5.84 13.78
N TRP A 16 -6.71 4.76 14.01
CA TRP A 16 -7.03 3.43 13.50
C TRP A 16 -7.97 2.62 14.40
N GLY A 17 -8.70 3.34 15.24
CA GLY A 17 -9.74 2.76 16.06
C GLY A 17 -10.90 2.19 15.23
N ILE A 18 -11.81 1.50 15.93
CA ILE A 18 -13.01 0.90 15.34
C ILE A 18 -13.79 1.89 14.44
N PRO A 19 -13.97 3.18 14.78
CA PRO A 19 -14.74 4.11 13.96
C PRO A 19 -14.23 4.26 12.53
N LEU A 20 -12.92 4.45 12.34
CA LEU A 20 -12.35 4.61 11.00
C LEU A 20 -12.43 3.31 10.19
N ILE A 21 -12.11 2.18 10.82
CA ILE A 21 -12.20 0.86 10.19
C ILE A 21 -13.63 0.57 9.71
N VAL A 22 -14.62 0.81 10.56
CA VAL A 22 -16.03 0.65 10.22
C VAL A 22 -16.43 1.60 9.09
N LEU A 23 -15.98 2.85 9.12
CA LEU A 23 -16.27 3.84 8.08
C LEU A 23 -15.75 3.40 6.71
N ILE A 24 -14.51 2.90 6.64
CA ILE A 24 -13.89 2.42 5.40
C ILE A 24 -14.62 1.17 4.88
N LEU A 25 -14.90 0.20 5.75
CA LEU A 25 -15.63 -1.00 5.36
C LEU A 25 -17.06 -0.69 4.91
N CYS A 26 -17.79 0.14 5.65
CA CYS A 26 -19.14 0.57 5.28
C CYS A 26 -19.15 1.26 3.92
N CYS A 27 -18.14 2.09 3.61
CA CYS A 27 -17.99 2.70 2.30
C CYS A 27 -17.80 1.64 1.20
N GLY A 28 -16.91 0.67 1.41
CA GLY A 28 -16.68 -0.43 0.46
C GLY A 28 -17.91 -1.31 0.24
N ILE A 29 -18.62 -1.68 1.31
CA ILE A 29 -19.86 -2.46 1.25
C ILE A 29 -20.96 -1.65 0.51
N PHE A 30 -21.15 -0.39 0.90
CA PHE A 30 -22.12 0.50 0.26
C PHE A 30 -21.88 0.64 -1.25
N LEU A 31 -20.64 0.88 -1.65
CA LEU A 31 -20.28 0.98 -3.07
C LEU A 31 -20.43 -0.36 -3.78
N THR A 32 -20.09 -1.48 -3.14
CA THR A 32 -20.33 -2.82 -3.70
C THR A 32 -21.80 -3.05 -4.01
N LEU A 33 -22.69 -2.76 -3.07
CA LEU A 33 -24.14 -2.91 -3.25
C LEU A 33 -24.67 -1.96 -4.32
N ARG A 34 -24.27 -0.69 -4.28
CA ARG A 34 -24.71 0.35 -5.23
C ARG A 34 -24.28 0.09 -6.66
N LEU A 35 -23.11 -0.54 -6.84
CA LEU A 35 -22.55 -0.89 -8.16
C LEU A 35 -22.89 -2.33 -8.61
N GLY A 36 -23.74 -3.03 -7.84
CA GLY A 36 -24.18 -4.40 -8.15
C GLY A 36 -23.02 -5.41 -8.19
N GLY A 37 -22.02 -5.26 -7.30
CA GLY A 37 -20.88 -6.16 -7.21
C GLY A 37 -19.97 -6.10 -8.44
N VAL A 38 -19.67 -4.90 -8.92
CA VAL A 38 -18.84 -4.67 -10.13
C VAL A 38 -17.49 -5.41 -10.07
N GLN A 39 -16.86 -5.48 -8.92
CA GLN A 39 -15.59 -6.17 -8.71
C GLN A 39 -15.67 -7.68 -8.96
N PHE A 40 -16.80 -8.33 -8.69
CA PHE A 40 -16.99 -9.75 -8.97
C PHE A 40 -17.41 -10.00 -10.42
N ARG A 41 -18.32 -9.18 -10.94
CA ARG A 41 -18.93 -9.37 -12.25
C ARG A 41 -18.05 -8.94 -13.41
N LYS A 42 -17.11 -8.02 -13.17
CA LYS A 42 -16.31 -7.39 -14.20
C LYS A 42 -14.79 -7.54 -13.99
N LEU A 43 -14.36 -8.40 -13.06
CA LEU A 43 -12.94 -8.64 -12.79
C LEU A 43 -12.19 -9.09 -14.05
N TRP A 44 -12.75 -10.03 -14.81
CA TRP A 44 -12.12 -10.50 -16.05
C TRP A 44 -11.94 -9.39 -17.09
N LEU A 45 -12.96 -8.53 -17.22
CA LEU A 45 -12.87 -7.36 -18.09
C LEU A 45 -11.81 -6.36 -17.60
N ALA A 46 -11.71 -6.17 -16.30
CA ALA A 46 -10.70 -5.31 -15.68
C ALA A 46 -9.29 -5.80 -15.96
N LEU A 47 -9.04 -7.11 -15.79
CA LEU A 47 -7.73 -7.74 -16.11
C LEU A 47 -7.41 -7.59 -17.62
N LYS A 48 -8.40 -7.71 -18.49
CA LYS A 48 -8.19 -7.47 -19.93
C LYS A 48 -7.83 -6.01 -20.22
N TYR A 49 -8.49 -5.06 -19.56
CA TYR A 49 -8.22 -3.63 -19.78
C TYR A 49 -6.87 -3.19 -19.25
N MET A 50 -6.31 -3.89 -18.30
CA MET A 50 -4.97 -3.67 -17.77
C MET A 50 -3.90 -3.64 -18.89
N PHE A 51 -4.01 -4.55 -19.85
CA PHE A 51 -3.05 -4.73 -20.96
C PHE A 51 -3.51 -4.12 -22.28
N SER A 52 -4.68 -3.46 -22.32
CA SER A 52 -5.19 -2.85 -23.55
C SER A 52 -5.06 -1.34 -23.51
N GLU A 53 -4.46 -0.75 -24.55
CA GLU A 53 -4.32 0.69 -24.69
C GLU A 53 -5.52 1.32 -25.42
N GLU A 54 -5.84 2.56 -25.06
CA GLU A 54 -6.79 3.41 -25.77
C GLU A 54 -6.01 4.38 -26.67
N LYS A 55 -6.12 4.19 -27.99
CA LYS A 55 -5.28 4.91 -28.97
C LYS A 55 -5.45 6.44 -28.91
N ASP A 56 -6.67 6.90 -28.67
CA ASP A 56 -7.03 8.33 -28.71
C ASP A 56 -7.24 8.92 -27.28
N GLY A 57 -6.77 8.23 -26.25
CA GLY A 57 -6.91 8.67 -24.87
C GLY A 57 -6.01 9.86 -24.53
N ASN A 58 -6.54 10.83 -23.78
CA ASN A 58 -5.75 11.89 -23.16
C ASN A 58 -5.06 11.33 -21.91
N GLY A 59 -3.79 11.66 -21.70
CA GLY A 59 -3.01 11.23 -20.52
C GLY A 59 -1.52 11.33 -20.75
N GLU A 60 -0.74 11.14 -19.67
CA GLU A 60 0.73 11.23 -19.69
C GLU A 60 1.40 9.85 -19.84
N ILE A 61 0.75 8.81 -19.34
CA ILE A 61 1.26 7.43 -19.25
C ILE A 61 0.16 6.43 -19.65
N SER A 62 0.54 5.21 -20.03
CA SER A 62 -0.40 4.13 -20.33
C SER A 62 -1.30 3.79 -19.12
N SER A 63 -2.47 3.16 -19.34
CA SER A 63 -3.30 2.68 -18.23
C SER A 63 -2.55 1.63 -17.39
N PHE A 64 -1.71 0.80 -18.03
CA PHE A 64 -0.83 -0.13 -17.35
C PHE A 64 0.25 0.61 -16.54
N GLY A 65 0.88 1.64 -17.11
CA GLY A 65 1.86 2.48 -16.39
C GLY A 65 1.25 3.21 -15.19
N ALA A 66 0.01 3.69 -15.32
CA ALA A 66 -0.72 4.28 -14.20
C ALA A 66 -1.02 3.24 -13.10
N LEU A 67 -1.41 2.02 -13.48
CA LEU A 67 -1.59 0.92 -12.55
C LEU A 67 -0.26 0.53 -11.88
N CYS A 68 0.82 0.36 -12.64
CA CYS A 68 2.13 0.04 -12.09
C CYS A 68 2.65 1.16 -11.16
N THR A 69 2.39 2.43 -11.49
CA THR A 69 2.69 3.55 -10.61
C THR A 69 1.86 3.50 -9.32
N ALA A 70 0.58 3.12 -9.40
CA ALA A 70 -0.24 2.91 -8.21
C ALA A 70 0.23 1.69 -7.41
N LEU A 71 0.53 0.58 -8.07
CA LEU A 71 1.08 -0.61 -7.42
C LEU A 71 2.48 -0.37 -6.81
N SER A 72 3.28 0.51 -7.40
CA SER A 72 4.57 0.86 -6.80
C SER A 72 4.43 1.55 -5.44
N ALA A 73 3.36 2.29 -5.23
CA ALA A 73 3.08 2.89 -3.95
C ALA A 73 2.46 1.90 -2.94
N THR A 74 1.69 0.92 -3.41
CA THR A 74 0.95 -0.02 -2.57
C THR A 74 1.71 -1.31 -2.29
N ILE A 75 2.30 -1.95 -3.31
CA ILE A 75 3.12 -3.17 -3.12
C ILE A 75 4.47 -2.78 -2.52
N GLY A 76 4.54 -2.86 -1.20
CA GLY A 76 5.69 -2.42 -0.42
C GLY A 76 5.93 -3.31 0.80
N THR A 77 6.44 -2.71 1.85
CA THR A 77 6.61 -3.39 3.15
C THR A 77 5.29 -3.93 3.71
N GLY A 78 4.15 -3.33 3.34
CA GLY A 78 2.82 -3.78 3.77
C GLY A 78 2.53 -5.25 3.44
N ASN A 79 2.91 -5.69 2.25
CA ASN A 79 2.65 -7.06 1.76
C ASN A 79 3.53 -8.14 2.42
N ILE A 80 4.67 -7.77 2.96
CA ILE A 80 5.63 -8.69 3.59
C ILE A 80 5.59 -8.51 5.11
N VAL A 81 5.96 -7.33 5.59
CA VAL A 81 6.05 -6.99 7.01
C VAL A 81 4.66 -6.73 7.60
N GLY A 82 3.78 -6.03 6.87
CA GLY A 82 2.42 -5.71 7.33
C GLY A 82 1.57 -6.95 7.55
N VAL A 83 1.61 -7.92 6.63
CA VAL A 83 0.91 -9.22 6.79
C VAL A 83 1.46 -9.99 7.98
N ALA A 84 2.78 -10.05 8.12
CA ALA A 84 3.45 -10.72 9.22
C ALA A 84 3.04 -10.12 10.58
N THR A 85 3.06 -8.79 10.70
CA THR A 85 2.64 -8.09 11.91
C THR A 85 1.15 -8.24 12.20
N ALA A 86 0.29 -8.30 11.16
CA ALA A 86 -1.13 -8.57 11.34
C ALA A 86 -1.37 -9.95 11.95
N ILE A 87 -0.68 -10.97 11.43
CA ILE A 87 -0.79 -12.36 11.93
C ILE A 87 -0.18 -12.47 13.33
N ALA A 88 0.95 -11.85 13.62
CA ALA A 88 1.56 -11.86 14.94
C ALA A 88 0.65 -11.22 16.00
N ALA A 89 0.03 -10.09 15.70
CA ALA A 89 -0.81 -9.34 16.64
C ALA A 89 -2.25 -9.86 16.71
N GLY A 90 -2.82 -10.32 15.61
CA GLY A 90 -4.22 -10.73 15.49
C GLY A 90 -4.45 -12.24 15.32
N GLY A 91 -3.36 -13.03 15.30
CA GLY A 91 -3.42 -14.46 14.95
C GLY A 91 -3.66 -14.71 13.47
N PRO A 92 -3.69 -15.99 13.03
CA PRO A 92 -3.94 -16.36 11.64
C PRO A 92 -5.25 -15.81 11.05
N GLY A 93 -6.27 -15.58 11.89
CA GLY A 93 -7.55 -14.99 11.49
C GLY A 93 -7.47 -13.57 10.97
N ALA A 94 -6.39 -12.83 11.26
CA ALA A 94 -6.17 -11.50 10.71
C ALA A 94 -6.10 -11.53 9.18
N LEU A 95 -5.53 -12.59 8.58
CA LEU A 95 -5.50 -12.78 7.13
C LEU A 95 -6.91 -12.82 6.53
N PHE A 96 -7.83 -13.59 7.14
CA PHE A 96 -9.22 -13.65 6.65
C PHE A 96 -9.86 -12.26 6.59
N TRP A 97 -9.72 -11.47 7.64
CA TRP A 97 -10.31 -10.13 7.70
C TRP A 97 -9.62 -9.14 6.75
N MET A 98 -8.35 -9.33 6.50
CA MET A 98 -7.60 -8.59 5.46
C MET A 98 -8.20 -8.81 4.08
N GLU A 99 -8.48 -10.08 3.72
CA GLU A 99 -9.09 -10.45 2.44
C GLU A 99 -10.53 -9.94 2.31
N VAL A 100 -11.31 -10.03 3.37
CA VAL A 100 -12.68 -9.47 3.40
C VAL A 100 -12.65 -7.96 3.14
N ALA A 101 -11.75 -7.24 3.79
CA ALA A 101 -11.58 -5.81 3.55
C ALA A 101 -11.17 -5.50 2.10
N ALA A 102 -10.27 -6.29 1.53
CA ALA A 102 -9.81 -6.12 0.15
C ALA A 102 -10.93 -6.36 -0.86
N LEU A 103 -11.77 -7.38 -0.67
CA LEU A 103 -12.91 -7.66 -1.55
C LEU A 103 -13.86 -6.46 -1.66
N PHE A 104 -14.17 -5.80 -0.54
CA PHE A 104 -14.97 -4.56 -0.56
C PHE A 104 -14.16 -3.35 -1.00
N GLY A 105 -12.88 -3.31 -0.67
CA GLY A 105 -11.93 -2.28 -1.08
C GLY A 105 -11.77 -2.17 -2.60
N MET A 106 -11.95 -3.27 -3.35
CA MET A 106 -11.94 -3.25 -4.82
C MET A 106 -13.02 -2.32 -5.39
N ALA A 107 -14.24 -2.29 -4.83
CA ALA A 107 -15.30 -1.39 -5.26
C ALA A 107 -14.97 0.08 -4.92
N THR A 108 -14.28 0.29 -3.81
CA THR A 108 -13.77 1.60 -3.42
C THR A 108 -12.72 2.08 -4.42
N LYS A 109 -11.70 1.29 -4.73
CA LYS A 109 -10.67 1.59 -5.73
C LYS A 109 -11.24 1.82 -7.13
N TYR A 110 -12.26 1.03 -7.52
CA TYR A 110 -13.00 1.27 -8.76
C TYR A 110 -13.56 2.70 -8.80
N SER A 111 -14.25 3.09 -7.74
CA SER A 111 -14.89 4.40 -7.63
C SER A 111 -13.87 5.54 -7.62
N GLU A 112 -12.78 5.37 -6.90
CA GLU A 112 -11.65 6.30 -6.85
C GLU A 112 -11.02 6.51 -8.23
N GLY A 113 -10.72 5.45 -8.96
CA GLY A 113 -10.12 5.51 -10.30
C GLY A 113 -11.05 6.16 -11.32
N LEU A 114 -12.36 5.85 -11.26
CA LEU A 114 -13.37 6.47 -12.09
C LEU A 114 -13.45 7.98 -11.85
N LEU A 115 -13.57 8.40 -10.59
CA LEU A 115 -13.68 9.81 -10.21
C LEU A 115 -12.41 10.59 -10.56
N ALA A 116 -11.24 9.96 -10.45
CA ALA A 116 -9.96 10.56 -10.79
C ALA A 116 -9.90 11.00 -12.26
N VAL A 117 -10.34 10.15 -13.18
CA VAL A 117 -10.38 10.48 -14.61
C VAL A 117 -11.51 11.45 -14.96
N LYS A 118 -12.68 11.28 -14.33
CA LYS A 118 -13.84 12.13 -14.59
C LYS A 118 -13.61 13.59 -14.22
N TYR A 119 -12.93 13.84 -13.11
CA TYR A 119 -12.76 15.19 -12.57
C TYR A 119 -11.33 15.73 -12.64
N ARG A 120 -10.45 15.07 -13.41
CA ARG A 120 -9.11 15.57 -13.67
C ARG A 120 -9.13 16.86 -14.48
N VAL A 121 -8.09 17.65 -14.30
CA VAL A 121 -7.89 18.91 -15.02
C VAL A 121 -6.57 18.86 -15.78
N LYS A 122 -6.47 19.69 -16.83
CA LYS A 122 -5.23 19.85 -17.59
C LYS A 122 -4.55 21.14 -17.13
N ASP A 123 -3.29 21.07 -16.73
CA ASP A 123 -2.54 22.27 -16.38
C ASP A 123 -2.09 23.06 -17.63
N GLY A 124 -1.52 24.26 -17.41
CA GLY A 124 -1.01 25.11 -18.49
C GLY A 124 0.12 24.47 -19.33
N ASN A 125 0.76 23.42 -18.83
CA ASN A 125 1.84 22.66 -19.50
C ASN A 125 1.31 21.36 -20.16
N GLY A 126 0.01 21.14 -20.16
CA GLY A 126 -0.61 19.97 -20.75
C GLY A 126 -0.60 18.71 -19.89
N LYS A 127 -0.14 18.77 -18.62
CA LYS A 127 -0.14 17.64 -17.69
C LYS A 127 -1.54 17.38 -17.14
N MET A 128 -1.88 16.11 -16.95
CA MET A 128 -3.13 15.71 -16.31
C MET A 128 -2.97 15.69 -14.79
N LEU A 129 -3.79 16.50 -14.11
CA LEU A 129 -3.83 16.63 -12.68
C LEU A 129 -5.17 16.11 -12.16
N GLY A 130 -5.14 15.17 -11.21
CA GLY A 130 -6.34 14.60 -10.61
C GLY A 130 -6.03 13.97 -9.26
N GLY A 131 -7.05 13.39 -8.66
CA GLY A 131 -6.99 12.80 -7.34
C GLY A 131 -8.13 13.31 -6.46
N PRO A 132 -8.18 12.92 -5.18
CA PRO A 132 -9.27 13.28 -4.28
C PRO A 132 -9.52 14.78 -4.18
N PHE A 133 -8.49 15.58 -4.09
CA PHE A 133 -8.61 17.03 -3.99
C PHE A 133 -9.31 17.64 -5.21
N TYR A 134 -9.18 17.08 -6.42
CA TYR A 134 -9.88 17.57 -7.61
C TYR A 134 -11.31 17.07 -7.67
N TYR A 135 -11.61 15.80 -7.38
CA TYR A 135 -13.01 15.38 -7.40
C TYR A 135 -13.81 15.89 -6.18
N ILE A 136 -13.15 16.25 -5.07
CA ILE A 136 -13.79 17.01 -3.99
C ILE A 136 -14.14 18.41 -4.48
N GLU A 137 -13.19 19.16 -5.05
CA GLU A 137 -13.42 20.54 -5.49
C GLU A 137 -14.38 20.62 -6.68
N ASN A 138 -14.18 19.79 -7.72
CA ASN A 138 -14.94 19.86 -8.96
C ASN A 138 -16.23 19.02 -8.94
N GLY A 139 -16.25 17.93 -8.18
CA GLY A 139 -17.39 17.01 -8.09
C GLY A 139 -18.39 17.39 -7.01
N MET A 140 -17.92 17.76 -5.80
CA MET A 140 -18.78 18.19 -4.71
C MET A 140 -19.04 19.71 -4.76
N GLY A 141 -18.21 20.45 -5.49
CA GLY A 141 -18.31 21.90 -5.67
C GLY A 141 -17.28 22.69 -4.86
N SER A 142 -17.07 23.95 -5.29
CA SER A 142 -16.02 24.83 -4.75
C SER A 142 -16.09 25.10 -3.24
N LYS A 143 -17.28 24.98 -2.65
CA LYS A 143 -17.48 25.09 -1.20
C LYS A 143 -16.72 24.03 -0.40
N TRP A 144 -16.39 22.90 -1.02
CA TRP A 144 -15.68 21.79 -0.40
C TRP A 144 -14.16 21.82 -0.64
N LYS A 145 -13.65 22.85 -1.28
CA LYS A 145 -12.21 23.01 -1.56
C LYS A 145 -11.32 22.89 -0.32
N TRP A 146 -11.80 23.34 0.84
CA TRP A 146 -11.09 23.18 2.11
C TRP A 146 -10.82 21.72 2.47
N LEU A 147 -11.79 20.81 2.19
CA LEU A 147 -11.65 19.38 2.44
C LEU A 147 -10.59 18.77 1.49
N GLY A 148 -10.55 19.20 0.22
CA GLY A 148 -9.51 18.83 -0.73
C GLY A 148 -8.11 19.29 -0.28
N LYS A 149 -8.01 20.50 0.30
CA LYS A 149 -6.74 20.99 0.87
C LYS A 149 -6.28 20.18 2.08
N ILE A 150 -7.20 19.80 2.99
CA ILE A 150 -6.88 18.93 4.13
C ILE A 150 -6.34 17.58 3.63
N PHE A 151 -6.99 16.94 2.66
CA PHE A 151 -6.49 15.73 2.03
C PHE A 151 -5.07 15.92 1.50
N ALA A 152 -4.84 17.01 0.75
CA ALA A 152 -3.55 17.26 0.11
C ALA A 152 -2.43 17.51 1.15
N VAL A 153 -2.72 18.18 2.27
CA VAL A 153 -1.77 18.35 3.37
C VAL A 153 -1.37 16.99 3.95
N PHE A 154 -2.34 16.14 4.27
CA PHE A 154 -2.02 14.80 4.77
C PHE A 154 -1.25 13.98 3.74
N GLY A 155 -1.58 14.04 2.44
CA GLY A 155 -0.86 13.35 1.38
C GLY A 155 0.60 13.79 1.26
N VAL A 156 0.92 15.06 1.50
CA VAL A 156 2.31 15.55 1.58
C VAL A 156 3.03 14.96 2.79
N LEU A 157 2.38 14.95 3.96
CA LEU A 157 2.98 14.47 5.20
C LEU A 157 3.22 12.96 5.18
N VAL A 158 2.26 12.17 4.67
CA VAL A 158 2.40 10.71 4.52
C VAL A 158 3.62 10.36 3.67
N GLY A 159 3.82 11.06 2.55
CA GLY A 159 4.98 10.78 1.70
C GLY A 159 6.29 11.22 2.33
N LEU A 160 6.34 12.43 2.92
CA LEU A 160 7.57 13.00 3.42
C LEU A 160 8.04 12.39 4.75
N MET A 161 7.11 12.05 5.65
CA MET A 161 7.41 11.62 7.03
C MET A 161 6.91 10.22 7.36
N GLY A 162 6.44 9.45 6.39
CA GLY A 162 5.78 8.19 6.65
C GLY A 162 6.07 7.10 5.63
N ILE A 163 5.00 6.57 5.05
CA ILE A 163 5.02 5.42 4.14
C ILE A 163 5.97 5.63 2.95
N GLY A 164 6.06 6.86 2.44
CA GLY A 164 6.87 7.15 1.25
C GLY A 164 8.37 7.19 1.49
N THR A 165 8.83 7.35 2.73
CA THR A 165 10.25 7.54 3.04
C THR A 165 10.72 6.62 4.16
N PHE A 166 10.49 7.02 5.40
CA PHE A 166 11.10 6.43 6.59
C PHE A 166 10.82 4.94 6.75
N THR A 167 9.57 4.50 6.59
CA THR A 167 9.21 3.10 6.78
C THR A 167 9.87 2.20 5.75
N GLN A 168 9.94 2.64 4.50
CA GLN A 168 10.48 1.84 3.40
C GLN A 168 12.00 1.71 3.51
N ILE A 169 12.70 2.84 3.66
CA ILE A 169 14.15 2.81 3.74
C ILE A 169 14.66 2.10 4.99
N ASN A 170 13.96 2.26 6.12
CA ASN A 170 14.27 1.55 7.35
C ASN A 170 14.12 0.03 7.17
N SER A 171 13.04 -0.42 6.52
CA SER A 171 12.82 -1.84 6.23
C SER A 171 13.87 -2.41 5.27
N ILE A 172 14.27 -1.66 4.22
CA ILE A 172 15.35 -2.06 3.31
C ILE A 172 16.66 -2.24 4.08
N THR A 173 17.04 -1.23 4.85
CA THR A 173 18.33 -1.25 5.55
C THR A 173 18.37 -2.29 6.66
N SER A 174 17.23 -2.54 7.33
CA SER A 174 17.10 -3.64 8.29
C SER A 174 17.25 -5.00 7.63
N ALA A 175 16.61 -5.23 6.48
CA ALA A 175 16.74 -6.49 5.75
C ALA A 175 18.17 -6.73 5.25
N VAL A 176 18.82 -5.70 4.72
CA VAL A 176 20.24 -5.77 4.30
C VAL A 176 21.14 -6.06 5.50
N ASN A 177 20.90 -5.39 6.63
CA ASN A 177 21.66 -5.62 7.83
C ASN A 177 21.49 -7.05 8.35
N ASN A 178 20.28 -7.55 8.45
CA ASN A 178 19.99 -8.91 8.93
C ASN A 178 20.63 -9.98 8.03
N PHE A 179 20.86 -9.69 6.75
CA PHE A 179 21.51 -10.61 5.82
C PHE A 179 23.04 -10.54 5.87
N PHE A 180 23.63 -9.33 5.85
CA PHE A 180 25.08 -9.14 5.72
C PHE A 180 25.80 -9.02 7.06
N ASP A 181 25.15 -8.53 8.12
CA ASP A 181 25.74 -8.31 9.45
C ASP A 181 24.71 -8.56 10.56
N PRO A 182 24.18 -9.82 10.69
CA PRO A 182 23.13 -10.16 11.65
C PRO A 182 23.56 -9.95 13.10
N ASN A 183 24.85 -10.10 13.39
CA ASN A 183 25.42 -9.92 14.73
C ASN A 183 25.80 -8.48 15.05
N LYS A 184 25.68 -7.56 14.09
CA LYS A 184 26.08 -6.15 14.21
C LYS A 184 27.54 -5.97 14.66
N GLU A 185 28.45 -6.73 14.02
CA GLU A 185 29.88 -6.71 14.34
C GLU A 185 30.60 -5.50 13.73
N ASN A 186 30.12 -5.02 12.56
CA ASN A 186 30.73 -3.93 11.83
C ASN A 186 29.95 -2.62 12.03
N VAL A 187 30.17 -1.96 13.16
CA VAL A 187 29.44 -0.74 13.54
C VAL A 187 30.32 0.51 13.45
N VAL A 188 29.67 1.62 13.14
CA VAL A 188 30.23 2.98 13.17
C VAL A 188 29.36 3.84 14.08
N SER A 189 29.98 4.49 15.06
CA SER A 189 29.27 5.41 15.97
C SER A 189 29.07 6.77 15.27
N LEU A 190 27.82 7.13 15.06
CA LEU A 190 27.38 8.40 14.46
C LEU A 190 26.38 9.08 15.39
N LEU A 191 26.66 10.32 15.81
CA LEU A 191 25.77 11.15 16.65
C LEU A 191 25.34 10.47 17.97
N GLY A 192 26.19 9.61 18.52
CA GLY A 192 25.94 8.92 19.79
C GLY A 192 25.11 7.63 19.69
N SER A 193 24.90 7.13 18.48
CA SER A 193 24.27 5.84 18.21
C SER A 193 25.14 5.01 17.27
N ASP A 194 25.08 3.68 17.42
CA ASP A 194 25.84 2.73 16.61
C ASP A 194 25.01 2.23 15.43
N TYR A 195 25.57 2.37 14.22
CA TYR A 195 24.96 1.91 12.98
C TYR A 195 25.89 0.95 12.26
N THR A 196 25.36 -0.10 11.65
CA THR A 196 26.17 -1.02 10.88
C THR A 196 26.62 -0.42 9.55
N ILE A 197 27.79 -0.80 9.06
CA ILE A 197 28.29 -0.39 7.74
C ILE A 197 27.31 -0.81 6.64
N ALA A 198 26.72 -2.02 6.75
CA ALA A 198 25.73 -2.52 5.81
C ALA A 198 24.49 -1.60 5.72
N GLN A 199 24.01 -1.09 6.87
CA GLN A 199 22.87 -0.16 6.93
C GLN A 199 23.21 1.18 6.26
N ILE A 200 24.38 1.74 6.53
CA ILE A 200 24.84 3.03 5.97
C ILE A 200 24.99 2.93 4.45
N VAL A 201 25.67 1.89 3.97
CA VAL A 201 25.92 1.67 2.54
C VAL A 201 24.62 1.44 1.78
N ALA A 202 23.73 0.59 2.31
CA ALA A 202 22.41 0.36 1.70
C ALA A 202 21.58 1.65 1.63
N GLY A 203 21.53 2.42 2.73
CA GLY A 203 20.82 3.70 2.78
C GLY A 203 21.33 4.68 1.74
N LEU A 204 22.65 4.80 1.58
CA LEU A 204 23.27 5.68 0.59
C LEU A 204 22.95 5.24 -0.85
N ILE A 205 23.10 3.95 -1.18
CA ILE A 205 22.81 3.42 -2.52
C ILE A 205 21.36 3.67 -2.90
N ILE A 206 20.42 3.32 -2.02
CA ILE A 206 18.98 3.51 -2.27
C ILE A 206 18.64 5.00 -2.43
N THR A 207 19.22 5.87 -1.60
CA THR A 207 18.99 7.32 -1.71
C THR A 207 19.47 7.87 -3.06
N VAL A 208 20.65 7.47 -3.53
CA VAL A 208 21.17 7.91 -4.83
C VAL A 208 20.29 7.38 -5.97
N MET A 209 19.92 6.12 -5.95
CA MET A 209 19.01 5.54 -6.96
C MET A 209 17.66 6.25 -6.99
N ALA A 210 17.06 6.49 -5.82
CA ALA A 210 15.80 7.23 -5.72
C ALA A 210 15.93 8.66 -6.27
N ALA A 211 16.99 9.37 -5.93
CA ALA A 211 17.25 10.73 -6.43
C ALA A 211 17.32 10.78 -7.97
N LEU A 212 18.05 9.86 -8.60
CA LEU A 212 18.19 9.79 -10.06
C LEU A 212 16.83 9.58 -10.77
N ILE A 213 15.95 8.78 -10.19
CA ILE A 213 14.64 8.49 -10.79
C ILE A 213 13.63 9.60 -10.52
N ILE A 214 13.59 10.14 -9.29
CA ILE A 214 12.68 11.21 -8.87
C ILE A 214 12.89 12.49 -9.69
N ILE A 215 14.13 12.83 -10.05
CA ILE A 215 14.43 13.98 -10.91
C ILE A 215 13.72 13.87 -12.26
N GLY A 216 13.59 12.66 -12.82
CA GLY A 216 12.90 12.41 -14.09
C GLY A 216 11.36 12.53 -14.03
N GLY A 217 10.77 12.68 -12.85
CA GLY A 217 9.33 12.83 -12.63
C GLY A 217 8.50 11.61 -13.01
N ILE A 218 7.18 11.81 -13.22
CA ILE A 218 6.21 10.71 -13.43
C ILE A 218 6.59 9.74 -14.55
N LYS A 219 7.12 10.23 -15.66
CA LYS A 219 7.49 9.37 -16.80
C LYS A 219 8.64 8.41 -16.44
N SER A 220 9.61 8.88 -15.67
CA SER A 220 10.71 8.04 -15.18
C SER A 220 10.20 7.03 -14.15
N ILE A 221 9.39 7.50 -13.20
CA ILE A 221 8.79 6.65 -12.17
C ILE A 221 7.92 5.56 -12.81
N ALA A 222 7.02 5.92 -13.73
CA ALA A 222 6.16 4.96 -14.42
C ALA A 222 6.97 3.91 -15.19
N LYS A 223 8.00 4.34 -15.95
CA LYS A 223 8.86 3.42 -16.72
C LYS A 223 9.60 2.42 -15.81
N VAL A 224 10.10 2.87 -14.67
CA VAL A 224 10.74 2.00 -13.69
C VAL A 224 9.69 1.05 -13.08
N SER A 225 8.53 1.56 -12.68
CA SER A 225 7.45 0.76 -12.10
C SER A 225 6.92 -0.29 -13.07
N GLU A 226 6.76 0.01 -14.36
CA GLU A 226 6.32 -0.95 -15.40
C GLU A 226 7.24 -2.16 -15.54
N ILE A 227 8.54 -2.02 -15.21
CA ILE A 227 9.52 -3.10 -15.24
C ILE A 227 9.59 -3.82 -13.89
N PHE A 228 9.75 -3.05 -12.81
CA PHE A 228 10.03 -3.59 -11.48
C PHE A 228 8.81 -4.27 -10.86
N ILE A 229 7.59 -3.72 -11.04
CA ILE A 229 6.39 -4.29 -10.42
C ILE A 229 6.10 -5.71 -10.91
N PRO A 230 5.96 -5.98 -12.23
CA PRO A 230 5.74 -7.35 -12.68
C PRO A 230 6.88 -8.30 -12.27
N PHE A 231 8.13 -7.84 -12.38
CA PHE A 231 9.30 -8.63 -12.05
C PHE A 231 9.30 -9.07 -10.57
N MET A 232 9.12 -8.12 -9.65
CA MET A 232 9.13 -8.41 -8.21
C MET A 232 7.94 -9.28 -7.78
N VAL A 233 6.74 -9.02 -8.34
CA VAL A 233 5.55 -9.81 -8.03
C VAL A 233 5.73 -11.25 -8.51
N VAL A 234 6.26 -11.46 -9.73
CA VAL A 234 6.52 -12.81 -10.26
C VAL A 234 7.52 -13.56 -9.39
N ILE A 235 8.63 -12.95 -9.01
CA ILE A 235 9.64 -13.61 -8.15
C ILE A 235 9.02 -13.94 -6.80
N TYR A 236 8.39 -12.99 -6.14
CA TYR A 236 7.82 -13.18 -4.81
C TYR A 236 6.74 -14.26 -4.78
N VAL A 237 5.78 -14.15 -5.70
CA VAL A 237 4.70 -15.14 -5.83
C VAL A 237 5.27 -16.52 -6.19
N SER A 238 6.29 -16.62 -7.04
CA SER A 238 6.95 -17.89 -7.36
C SER A 238 7.60 -18.52 -6.13
N CYS A 239 8.28 -17.74 -5.28
CA CYS A 239 8.82 -18.23 -4.02
C CYS A 239 7.72 -18.76 -3.09
N CYS A 240 6.64 -18.00 -2.91
CA CYS A 240 5.50 -18.41 -2.10
C CYS A 240 4.83 -19.68 -2.66
N LEU A 241 4.64 -19.77 -3.99
CA LEU A 241 4.08 -20.95 -4.64
C LEU A 241 4.98 -22.17 -4.45
N LEU A 242 6.31 -22.03 -4.53
CA LEU A 242 7.24 -23.11 -4.23
C LEU A 242 7.06 -23.61 -2.80
N ILE A 243 6.93 -22.72 -1.81
CA ILE A 243 6.65 -23.09 -0.42
C ILE A 243 5.32 -23.85 -0.32
N ILE A 244 4.27 -23.32 -0.92
CA ILE A 244 2.92 -23.91 -0.87
C ILE A 244 2.92 -25.29 -1.54
N PHE A 245 3.50 -25.43 -2.73
CA PHE A 245 3.54 -26.70 -3.45
C PHE A 245 4.46 -27.75 -2.79
N SER A 246 5.52 -27.31 -2.11
CA SER A 246 6.38 -28.21 -1.34
C SER A 246 5.72 -28.74 -0.07
N ASN A 247 4.62 -28.09 0.40
CA ASN A 247 3.96 -28.39 1.67
C ASN A 247 2.42 -28.54 1.51
N LEU A 248 1.96 -29.13 0.42
CA LEU A 248 0.51 -29.24 0.10
C LEU A 248 -0.33 -29.88 1.22
N SER A 249 0.23 -30.80 1.97
CA SER A 249 -0.43 -31.45 3.12
C SER A 249 -0.78 -30.49 4.25
N SER A 250 -0.07 -29.37 4.36
CA SER A 250 -0.31 -28.36 5.42
C SER A 250 -1.37 -27.34 5.05
N ILE A 251 -1.84 -27.30 3.79
CA ILE A 251 -2.85 -26.32 3.34
C ILE A 251 -4.17 -26.45 4.10
N PRO A 252 -4.78 -27.66 4.24
CA PRO A 252 -6.05 -27.80 4.96
C PRO A 252 -5.98 -27.30 6.40
N ASP A 253 -4.88 -27.60 7.09
CA ASP A 253 -4.67 -27.18 8.47
C ASP A 253 -4.48 -25.66 8.57
N ALA A 254 -3.67 -25.07 7.70
CA ALA A 254 -3.47 -23.61 7.65
C ALA A 254 -4.78 -22.87 7.35
N VAL A 255 -5.57 -23.34 6.39
CA VAL A 255 -6.88 -22.77 6.08
C VAL A 255 -7.82 -22.91 7.29
N ALA A 256 -7.87 -24.08 7.91
CA ALA A 256 -8.67 -24.28 9.12
C ALA A 256 -8.27 -23.36 10.27
N GLU A 257 -6.95 -23.10 10.44
CA GLU A 257 -6.43 -22.17 11.43
C GLU A 257 -6.83 -20.72 11.16
N ILE A 258 -6.76 -20.30 9.90
CA ILE A 258 -7.18 -18.96 9.48
C ILE A 258 -8.66 -18.77 9.81
N PHE A 259 -9.52 -19.71 9.44
CA PHE A 259 -10.96 -19.62 9.74
C PHE A 259 -11.26 -19.71 11.25
N LYS A 260 -10.63 -20.62 11.98
CA LYS A 260 -10.78 -20.73 13.44
C LYS A 260 -10.34 -19.45 14.15
N GLY A 261 -9.24 -18.86 13.71
CA GLY A 261 -8.72 -17.60 14.24
C GLY A 261 -9.61 -16.40 13.92
N ALA A 262 -10.19 -16.38 12.72
CA ALA A 262 -11.08 -15.29 12.28
C ALA A 262 -12.37 -15.18 13.10
N PHE A 263 -12.91 -16.30 13.59
CA PHE A 263 -14.19 -16.35 14.33
C PHE A 263 -14.02 -16.66 15.82
N GLY A 264 -12.79 -16.55 16.34
CA GLY A 264 -12.51 -16.69 17.78
C GLY A 264 -12.65 -18.12 18.33
N ALA A 265 -12.70 -19.13 17.45
CA ALA A 265 -12.93 -20.53 17.88
C ALA A 265 -11.78 -21.13 18.72
N ARG A 266 -10.64 -20.44 18.84
CA ARG A 266 -9.51 -20.81 19.71
C ARG A 266 -9.61 -20.28 21.14
N ALA A 267 -10.52 -19.34 21.42
CA ALA A 267 -10.61 -18.72 22.73
C ALA A 267 -11.58 -19.46 23.64
N VAL A 268 -11.09 -19.92 24.78
CA VAL A 268 -11.90 -20.54 25.83
C VAL A 268 -12.78 -19.48 26.50
N ALA A 269 -14.08 -19.75 26.59
CA ALA A 269 -15.14 -19.03 27.31
C ALA A 269 -14.85 -17.56 27.72
N GLY A 270 -15.38 -16.60 27.01
CA GLY A 270 -15.31 -15.16 27.32
C GLY A 270 -14.26 -14.37 26.53
N GLY A 271 -13.19 -15.00 26.03
CA GLY A 271 -12.14 -14.39 25.20
C GLY A 271 -12.40 -14.46 23.67
N ALA A 272 -13.36 -15.27 23.21
CA ALA A 272 -13.61 -15.52 21.77
C ALA A 272 -13.95 -14.25 21.00
N LEU A 273 -14.88 -13.43 21.53
CA LEU A 273 -15.27 -12.16 20.91
C LEU A 273 -14.10 -11.16 20.89
N GLY A 274 -13.33 -11.10 21.98
CA GLY A 274 -12.16 -10.23 22.06
C GLY A 274 -11.10 -10.62 21.03
N ALA A 275 -10.78 -11.90 20.90
CA ALA A 275 -9.80 -12.40 19.92
C ALA A 275 -10.28 -12.15 18.48
N MET A 276 -11.56 -12.35 18.19
CA MET A 276 -12.14 -12.04 16.87
C MET A 276 -12.05 -10.56 16.54
N ILE A 277 -12.36 -9.66 17.48
CA ILE A 277 -12.27 -8.21 17.28
C ILE A 277 -10.84 -7.79 17.00
N VAL A 278 -9.86 -8.34 17.74
CA VAL A 278 -8.44 -8.05 17.52
C VAL A 278 -7.98 -8.55 16.15
N ALA A 279 -8.32 -9.79 15.78
CA ALA A 279 -8.02 -10.35 14.46
C ALA A 279 -8.61 -9.47 13.33
N MET A 280 -9.87 -9.06 13.48
CA MET A 280 -10.57 -8.19 12.56
C MET A 280 -9.88 -6.82 12.46
N GLN A 281 -9.62 -6.17 13.58
CA GLN A 281 -9.00 -4.85 13.63
C GLN A 281 -7.60 -4.87 13.00
N LYS A 282 -6.76 -5.81 13.39
CA LYS A 282 -5.37 -5.91 12.89
C LYS A 282 -5.35 -6.31 11.41
N GLY A 283 -6.19 -7.26 11.00
CA GLY A 283 -6.28 -7.69 9.61
C GLY A 283 -6.76 -6.57 8.69
N ILE A 284 -7.85 -5.89 9.03
CA ILE A 284 -8.42 -4.81 8.22
C ILE A 284 -7.47 -3.62 8.14
N ALA A 285 -6.91 -3.18 9.28
CA ALA A 285 -6.00 -2.03 9.31
C ALA A 285 -4.77 -2.28 8.43
N ARG A 286 -4.13 -3.44 8.55
CA ARG A 286 -2.95 -3.79 7.74
C ARG A 286 -3.30 -4.08 6.28
N GLY A 287 -4.49 -4.61 5.99
CA GLY A 287 -4.99 -4.75 4.63
C GLY A 287 -5.19 -3.40 3.93
N ILE A 288 -5.83 -2.45 4.61
CA ILE A 288 -6.02 -1.08 4.10
C ILE A 288 -4.66 -0.37 3.96
N PHE A 289 -3.75 -0.55 4.90
CA PHE A 289 -2.39 -0.01 4.82
C PHE A 289 -1.66 -0.53 3.57
N SER A 290 -1.82 -1.81 3.22
CA SER A 290 -1.20 -2.42 2.05
C SER A 290 -1.83 -1.91 0.76
N ASN A 291 -3.14 -2.12 0.56
CA ASN A 291 -3.81 -1.83 -0.71
C ASN A 291 -4.30 -0.39 -0.87
N GLU A 292 -4.27 0.42 0.18
CA GLU A 292 -4.69 1.83 0.20
C GLU A 292 -6.13 2.08 -0.27
N ALA A 293 -7.03 1.10 -0.20
CA ALA A 293 -8.42 1.27 -0.61
C ALA A 293 -9.18 2.18 0.37
N GLY A 294 -9.71 3.29 -0.13
CA GLY A 294 -10.37 4.30 0.68
C GLY A 294 -9.44 5.41 1.19
N LEU A 295 -8.13 5.26 1.03
CA LEU A 295 -7.17 6.32 1.39
C LEU A 295 -7.11 7.45 0.36
N GLY A 296 -7.47 7.18 -0.91
CA GLY A 296 -7.48 8.19 -1.96
C GLY A 296 -6.12 8.48 -2.61
N SER A 297 -5.11 7.67 -2.38
CA SER A 297 -3.77 7.82 -2.96
C SER A 297 -3.71 7.36 -4.42
N ALA A 298 -4.18 6.15 -4.73
CA ALA A 298 -4.16 5.57 -6.08
C ALA A 298 -4.83 6.42 -7.18
N PRO A 299 -5.96 7.14 -6.93
CA PRO A 299 -6.55 8.04 -7.91
C PRO A 299 -5.60 9.13 -8.42
N ILE A 300 -4.56 9.48 -7.67
CA ILE A 300 -3.55 10.46 -8.09
C ILE A 300 -2.76 9.94 -9.30
N ALA A 301 -2.36 8.65 -9.32
CA ALA A 301 -1.74 8.03 -10.48
C ALA A 301 -2.75 7.73 -11.59
N ALA A 302 -3.94 7.25 -11.23
CA ALA A 302 -5.00 6.92 -12.17
C ALA A 302 -5.40 8.12 -13.06
N ALA A 303 -5.32 9.34 -12.53
CA ALA A 303 -5.62 10.56 -13.28
C ALA A 303 -4.64 10.82 -14.45
N ALA A 304 -3.39 10.32 -14.37
CA ALA A 304 -2.40 10.47 -15.43
C ALA A 304 -2.57 9.45 -16.56
N ALA A 305 -3.45 8.46 -16.40
CA ALA A 305 -3.68 7.40 -17.39
C ALA A 305 -4.19 7.94 -18.72
N LYS A 306 -3.67 7.39 -19.82
CA LYS A 306 -4.07 7.72 -21.19
C LYS A 306 -5.39 7.02 -21.55
N THR A 307 -6.49 7.63 -21.12
CA THR A 307 -7.86 7.18 -21.39
C THR A 307 -8.83 8.35 -21.34
N ASN A 308 -9.93 8.28 -22.09
CA ASN A 308 -11.05 9.22 -21.99
C ASN A 308 -12.26 8.60 -21.27
N GLU A 309 -12.19 7.31 -20.93
CA GLU A 309 -13.28 6.56 -20.32
C GLU A 309 -13.05 6.36 -18.81
N PRO A 310 -13.77 7.11 -17.94
CA PRO A 310 -13.61 7.01 -16.49
C PRO A 310 -13.83 5.59 -15.93
N VAL A 311 -14.86 4.88 -16.46
CA VAL A 311 -15.20 3.52 -16.02
C VAL A 311 -14.08 2.53 -16.36
N ARG A 312 -13.46 2.67 -17.53
CA ARG A 312 -12.32 1.84 -17.91
C ARG A 312 -11.16 1.98 -16.93
N GLN A 313 -10.80 3.21 -16.56
CA GLN A 313 -9.76 3.42 -15.58
C GLN A 313 -10.17 2.95 -14.17
N GLY A 314 -11.43 3.09 -13.78
CA GLY A 314 -11.96 2.52 -12.56
C GLY A 314 -11.74 1.00 -12.49
N LEU A 315 -12.06 0.29 -13.60
CA LEU A 315 -11.82 -1.15 -13.73
C LEU A 315 -10.34 -1.50 -13.59
N VAL A 316 -9.45 -0.78 -14.27
CA VAL A 316 -8.00 -0.98 -14.14
C VAL A 316 -7.53 -0.72 -12.71
N THR A 317 -7.97 0.38 -12.08
CA THR A 317 -7.54 0.74 -10.72
C THR A 317 -7.95 -0.30 -9.68
N MET A 318 -9.12 -0.92 -9.81
CA MET A 318 -9.55 -1.96 -8.86
C MET A 318 -8.69 -3.22 -8.90
N THR A 319 -8.03 -3.53 -10.03
CA THR A 319 -7.12 -4.68 -10.13
C THR A 319 -5.89 -4.51 -9.25
N GLY A 320 -5.56 -3.26 -8.87
CA GLY A 320 -4.49 -2.98 -7.92
C GLY A 320 -4.73 -3.66 -6.58
N THR A 321 -5.91 -3.53 -5.99
CA THR A 321 -6.26 -4.21 -4.73
C THR A 321 -6.30 -5.73 -4.89
N PHE A 322 -6.75 -6.22 -6.05
CA PHE A 322 -6.73 -7.66 -6.34
C PHE A 322 -5.30 -8.21 -6.34
N ILE A 323 -4.38 -7.55 -7.04
CA ILE A 323 -2.98 -8.00 -7.14
C ILE A 323 -2.28 -7.84 -5.79
N ASP A 324 -2.43 -6.67 -5.15
CA ASP A 324 -1.77 -6.34 -3.88
C ASP A 324 -2.18 -7.29 -2.76
N THR A 325 -3.48 -7.41 -2.50
CA THR A 325 -3.96 -8.10 -1.30
C THR A 325 -4.46 -9.50 -1.62
N ILE A 326 -5.42 -9.66 -2.54
CA ILE A 326 -5.99 -10.98 -2.83
C ILE A 326 -4.93 -11.95 -3.37
N LEU A 327 -3.93 -11.46 -4.11
CA LEU A 327 -2.84 -12.30 -4.58
C LEU A 327 -1.64 -12.26 -3.62
N VAL A 328 -0.97 -11.13 -3.47
CA VAL A 328 0.35 -11.05 -2.80
C VAL A 328 0.23 -11.23 -1.28
N CYS A 329 -0.70 -10.52 -0.59
CA CYS A 329 -0.86 -10.70 0.86
C CYS A 329 -1.37 -12.10 1.23
N THR A 330 -2.27 -12.70 0.42
CA THR A 330 -2.69 -14.09 0.62
C THR A 330 -1.51 -15.06 0.53
N MET A 331 -0.63 -14.89 -0.47
CA MET A 331 0.58 -15.72 -0.60
C MET A 331 1.48 -15.60 0.62
N THR A 332 1.73 -14.38 1.08
CA THR A 332 2.51 -14.11 2.30
C THR A 332 1.88 -14.78 3.53
N GLY A 333 0.59 -14.52 3.73
CA GLY A 333 -0.12 -15.01 4.91
C GLY A 333 -0.19 -16.54 4.97
N LEU A 334 -0.49 -17.20 3.84
CA LEU A 334 -0.47 -18.65 3.75
C LEU A 334 0.92 -19.22 4.04
N THR A 335 1.96 -18.63 3.48
CA THR A 335 3.36 -19.04 3.70
C THR A 335 3.71 -18.97 5.19
N ILE A 336 3.33 -17.88 5.88
CA ILE A 336 3.59 -17.70 7.32
C ILE A 336 2.82 -18.75 8.14
N VAL A 337 1.52 -18.91 7.90
CA VAL A 337 0.69 -19.85 8.67
C VAL A 337 1.12 -21.29 8.44
N MET A 338 1.37 -21.68 7.20
CA MET A 338 1.83 -23.06 6.85
C MET A 338 3.18 -23.40 7.47
N SER A 339 4.08 -22.42 7.66
CA SER A 339 5.41 -22.65 8.23
C SER A 339 5.39 -22.94 9.73
N GLY A 340 4.35 -22.50 10.45
CA GLY A 340 4.26 -22.58 11.92
C GLY A 340 5.37 -21.80 12.63
N CYS A 341 6.01 -20.84 11.96
CA CYS A 341 7.17 -20.14 12.50
C CYS A 341 6.85 -19.34 13.78
N LEU A 342 5.65 -18.75 13.87
CA LEU A 342 5.22 -17.98 15.05
C LEU A 342 4.87 -18.88 16.26
N GLU A 343 4.42 -20.12 16.03
CA GLU A 343 4.19 -21.07 17.13
C GLU A 343 5.51 -21.52 17.77
N LYS A 344 6.55 -21.69 16.92
CA LYS A 344 7.89 -22.10 17.37
C LYS A 344 8.67 -20.95 18.00
N ASN A 345 8.51 -19.73 17.48
CA ASN A 345 9.25 -18.54 17.89
C ASN A 345 8.31 -17.32 18.00
N PRO A 346 7.54 -17.19 19.09
CA PRO A 346 6.57 -16.10 19.28
C PRO A 346 7.19 -14.70 19.39
N GLN A 347 8.50 -14.61 19.63
CA GLN A 347 9.25 -13.36 19.76
C GLN A 347 9.69 -12.73 18.44
N LEU A 348 9.46 -13.40 17.31
CA LEU A 348 9.80 -12.84 15.99
C LEU A 348 8.94 -11.62 15.68
N GLU A 349 9.54 -10.59 15.12
CA GLU A 349 8.85 -9.36 14.75
C GLU A 349 9.10 -8.94 13.29
N GLY A 350 8.12 -8.29 12.71
CA GLY A 350 8.26 -7.64 11.41
C GLY A 350 8.73 -8.60 10.30
N VAL A 351 9.84 -8.25 9.65
CA VAL A 351 10.41 -9.02 8.54
C VAL A 351 10.96 -10.38 8.96
N GLU A 352 11.35 -10.53 10.23
CA GLU A 352 11.92 -11.78 10.75
C GLU A 352 10.93 -12.95 10.65
N ILE A 353 9.64 -12.67 10.83
CA ILE A 353 8.55 -13.66 10.68
C ILE A 353 8.52 -14.23 9.27
N THR A 354 8.48 -13.35 8.26
CA THR A 354 8.44 -13.78 6.87
C THR A 354 9.76 -14.45 6.46
N ASN A 355 10.90 -13.97 6.99
CA ASN A 355 12.19 -14.59 6.76
C ASN A 355 12.24 -16.02 7.31
N ALA A 356 11.78 -16.22 8.55
CA ALA A 356 11.69 -17.55 9.14
C ALA A 356 10.77 -18.47 8.34
N ALA A 357 9.62 -17.96 7.85
CA ALA A 357 8.71 -18.73 7.03
C ALA A 357 9.34 -19.15 5.69
N PHE A 358 10.12 -18.27 5.05
CA PHE A 358 10.86 -18.58 3.82
C PHE A 358 11.98 -19.59 4.05
N CYS A 359 12.74 -19.45 5.15
CA CYS A 359 13.81 -20.38 5.49
C CYS A 359 13.29 -21.79 5.83
N ILE A 360 12.12 -21.89 6.46
CA ILE A 360 11.48 -23.19 6.77
C ILE A 360 10.84 -23.82 5.52
N GLY A 361 10.21 -23.01 4.66
CA GLY A 361 9.35 -23.51 3.60
C GLY A 361 10.02 -23.70 2.26
N LEU A 362 11.07 -22.94 1.92
CA LEU A 362 11.78 -23.07 0.64
C LEU A 362 12.74 -24.27 0.63
N PRO A 363 12.84 -25.01 -0.48
CA PRO A 363 13.76 -26.14 -0.61
C PRO A 363 15.21 -25.67 -0.90
N PHE A 364 15.62 -24.55 -0.34
CA PHE A 364 16.95 -23.95 -0.54
C PHE A 364 17.68 -23.79 0.79
N PRO A 365 19.02 -23.66 0.77
CA PRO A 365 19.77 -23.28 1.97
C PRO A 365 19.25 -21.97 2.56
N GLU A 366 19.28 -21.84 3.88
CA GLU A 366 18.78 -20.69 4.63
C GLU A 366 19.29 -19.34 4.09
N LYS A 367 20.57 -19.23 3.77
CA LYS A 367 21.18 -18.04 3.16
C LYS A 367 20.53 -17.66 1.82
N VAL A 368 20.17 -18.66 0.98
CA VAL A 368 19.51 -18.40 -0.31
C VAL A 368 18.09 -17.93 -0.10
N SER A 369 17.35 -18.56 0.82
CA SER A 369 15.98 -18.17 1.16
C SER A 369 15.92 -16.74 1.71
N SER A 370 16.80 -16.40 2.65
CA SER A 370 16.93 -15.05 3.20
C SER A 370 17.36 -14.02 2.15
N PHE A 371 18.26 -14.38 1.24
CA PHE A 371 18.67 -13.51 0.13
C PHE A 371 17.51 -13.20 -0.81
N LEU A 372 16.72 -14.21 -1.18
CA LEU A 372 15.54 -14.01 -2.04
C LEU A 372 14.52 -13.07 -1.40
N LEU A 373 14.22 -13.25 -0.12
CA LEU A 373 13.32 -12.37 0.60
C LEU A 373 13.87 -10.93 0.70
N MET A 374 15.16 -10.79 1.03
CA MET A 374 15.81 -9.48 1.11
C MET A 374 15.69 -8.73 -0.23
N ILE A 375 15.99 -9.38 -1.34
CA ILE A 375 15.89 -8.77 -2.69
C ILE A 375 14.44 -8.37 -2.99
N CYS A 376 13.46 -9.26 -2.71
CA CYS A 376 12.05 -8.92 -2.90
C CYS A 376 11.66 -7.68 -2.07
N LEU A 377 12.06 -7.63 -0.80
CA LEU A 377 11.74 -6.51 0.08
C LEU A 377 12.40 -5.20 -0.40
N ILE A 378 13.65 -5.27 -0.88
CA ILE A 378 14.33 -4.10 -1.44
C ILE A 378 13.53 -3.55 -2.62
N PHE A 379 13.11 -4.39 -3.58
CA PHE A 379 12.33 -3.94 -4.73
C PHE A 379 10.96 -3.38 -4.32
N PHE A 380 10.24 -4.08 -3.43
CA PHE A 380 8.94 -3.65 -2.94
C PHE A 380 9.02 -2.27 -2.26
N ALA A 381 9.92 -2.13 -1.30
CA ALA A 381 10.06 -0.88 -0.57
C ALA A 381 10.65 0.26 -1.42
N PHE A 382 11.60 -0.04 -2.32
CA PHE A 382 12.17 0.96 -3.23
C PHE A 382 11.12 1.55 -4.19
N THR A 383 10.28 0.70 -4.78
CA THR A 383 9.21 1.20 -5.66
C THR A 383 8.20 2.04 -4.89
N THR A 384 7.94 1.72 -3.62
CA THR A 384 7.04 2.52 -2.76
C THR A 384 7.61 3.92 -2.49
N ILE A 385 8.92 4.06 -2.30
CA ILE A 385 9.57 5.38 -2.21
C ILE A 385 9.27 6.23 -3.46
N LEU A 386 9.35 5.63 -4.64
CA LEU A 386 9.10 6.33 -5.90
C LEU A 386 7.62 6.70 -6.09
N GLY A 387 6.72 5.77 -5.81
CA GLY A 387 5.26 5.96 -5.96
C GLY A 387 4.73 7.06 -5.03
N TRP A 388 5.13 7.03 -3.77
CA TRP A 388 4.73 8.04 -2.78
C TRP A 388 5.37 9.40 -3.01
N ASN A 389 6.58 9.48 -3.57
CA ASN A 389 7.13 10.75 -4.02
C ASN A 389 6.19 11.43 -5.03
N TYR A 390 5.72 10.67 -6.03
CA TYR A 390 4.78 11.19 -7.03
C TYR A 390 3.47 11.66 -6.39
N TYR A 391 2.87 10.87 -5.50
CA TYR A 391 1.62 11.23 -4.84
C TYR A 391 1.73 12.52 -4.04
N SER A 392 2.76 12.63 -3.22
CA SER A 392 2.99 13.80 -2.38
C SER A 392 3.33 15.04 -3.18
N GLU A 393 4.10 14.91 -4.26
CA GLU A 393 4.38 16.01 -5.19
C GLU A 393 3.10 16.52 -5.85
N ARG A 394 2.16 15.64 -6.22
CA ARG A 394 0.86 16.04 -6.78
C ARG A 394 -0.03 16.73 -5.75
N CYS A 395 -0.04 16.24 -4.52
CA CYS A 395 -0.71 16.93 -3.40
C CYS A 395 -0.15 18.34 -3.19
N LEU A 396 1.17 18.48 -3.17
CA LEU A 396 1.85 19.76 -3.02
C LEU A 396 1.58 20.69 -4.21
N SER A 397 1.59 20.16 -5.43
CA SER A 397 1.26 20.92 -6.64
C SER A 397 -0.13 21.55 -6.57
N TYR A 398 -1.12 20.81 -6.05
CA TYR A 398 -2.46 21.34 -5.82
C TYR A 398 -2.47 22.47 -4.78
N LEU A 399 -1.75 22.31 -3.66
CA LEU A 399 -1.68 23.32 -2.59
C LEU A 399 -0.99 24.62 -3.02
N THR A 400 0.02 24.51 -3.91
CA THR A 400 0.90 25.62 -4.29
C THR A 400 0.69 26.10 -5.72
N SER A 401 -0.41 25.69 -6.37
CA SER A 401 -0.70 26.01 -7.77
C SER A 401 0.49 25.69 -8.71
N SER A 402 1.11 24.52 -8.51
CA SER A 402 2.23 24.01 -9.31
C SER A 402 3.48 24.91 -9.32
N ASN A 403 3.81 25.55 -8.20
CA ASN A 403 5.01 26.36 -8.08
C ASN A 403 6.29 25.50 -8.16
N ASN A 404 7.04 25.62 -9.27
CA ASN A 404 8.20 24.80 -9.55
C ASN A 404 9.30 24.89 -8.48
N LYS A 405 9.50 26.05 -7.84
CA LYS A 405 10.50 26.23 -6.77
C LYS A 405 10.13 25.40 -5.54
N VAL A 406 8.86 25.45 -5.15
CA VAL A 406 8.36 24.68 -4.00
C VAL A 406 8.44 23.18 -4.28
N ILE A 407 8.09 22.75 -5.49
CA ILE A 407 8.19 21.34 -5.90
C ILE A 407 9.65 20.86 -5.87
N LEU A 408 10.59 21.67 -6.38
CA LEU A 408 12.02 21.31 -6.34
C LEU A 408 12.54 21.21 -4.90
N THR A 409 12.18 22.16 -4.04
CA THR A 409 12.53 22.13 -2.61
C THR A 409 11.98 20.86 -1.96
N PHE A 410 10.73 20.50 -2.25
CA PHE A 410 10.11 19.28 -1.73
C PHE A 410 10.87 18.01 -2.17
N ARG A 411 11.25 17.90 -3.44
CA ARG A 411 12.05 16.76 -3.93
C ARG A 411 13.35 16.62 -3.17
N ILE A 412 14.05 17.74 -2.92
CA ILE A 412 15.29 17.75 -2.13
C ILE A 412 15.02 17.28 -0.70
N LEU A 413 14.00 17.82 -0.04
CA LEU A 413 13.61 17.41 1.32
C LEU A 413 13.21 15.93 1.38
N TYR A 414 12.51 15.44 0.36
CA TYR A 414 12.13 14.03 0.26
C TYR A 414 13.36 13.11 0.15
N ILE A 415 14.33 13.46 -0.68
CA ILE A 415 15.61 12.71 -0.81
C ILE A 415 16.37 12.72 0.51
N ILE A 416 16.43 13.88 1.18
CA ILE A 416 17.06 14.01 2.51
C ILE A 416 16.33 13.11 3.53
N ALA A 417 15.00 13.07 3.50
CA ALA A 417 14.21 12.20 4.38
C ALA A 417 14.50 10.71 4.13
N VAL A 418 14.63 10.30 2.87
CA VAL A 418 15.07 8.93 2.51
C VAL A 418 16.46 8.63 3.09
N PHE A 419 17.39 9.58 3.02
CA PHE A 419 18.74 9.40 3.57
C PHE A 419 18.77 9.31 5.09
N ILE A 420 17.90 10.06 5.79
CA ILE A 420 17.83 10.08 7.25
C ILE A 420 17.08 8.87 7.84
N GLY A 421 16.12 8.32 7.08
CA GLY A 421 15.23 7.28 7.57
C GLY A 421 15.87 6.04 8.19
N PRO A 422 17.03 5.54 7.69
CA PRO A 422 17.75 4.42 8.30
C PRO A 422 18.17 4.66 9.75
N TYR A 423 18.33 5.92 10.14
CA TYR A 423 18.87 6.33 11.44
C TYR A 423 17.78 6.65 12.46
N MET A 424 16.50 6.46 12.12
CA MET A 424 15.36 6.73 12.99
C MET A 424 14.85 5.46 13.68
N THR A 425 14.19 5.60 14.84
CA THR A 425 13.58 4.48 15.55
C THR A 425 12.34 3.96 14.81
N VAL A 426 12.22 2.63 14.71
CA VAL A 426 11.17 1.96 13.93
C VAL A 426 9.77 2.33 14.42
N SER A 427 9.54 2.28 15.75
CA SER A 427 8.21 2.50 16.34
C SER A 427 7.63 3.90 16.07
N ALA A 428 8.45 4.96 16.25
CA ALA A 428 8.01 6.33 16.01
C ALA A 428 7.69 6.58 14.53
N VAL A 429 8.51 6.02 13.63
CA VAL A 429 8.34 6.14 12.18
C VAL A 429 7.03 5.51 11.72
N TRP A 430 6.72 4.30 12.15
CA TRP A 430 5.50 3.61 11.77
C TRP A 430 4.26 4.30 12.35
N GLY A 431 4.29 4.72 13.62
CA GLY A 431 3.15 5.41 14.24
C GLY A 431 2.79 6.73 13.55
N ILE A 432 3.79 7.55 13.20
CA ILE A 432 3.55 8.81 12.48
C ILE A 432 2.98 8.53 11.08
N ALA A 433 3.52 7.55 10.37
CA ALA A 433 3.04 7.14 9.05
C ALA A 433 1.58 6.69 9.09
N ASP A 434 1.24 5.83 10.05
CA ASP A 434 -0.11 5.30 10.23
C ASP A 434 -1.12 6.42 10.54
N ILE A 435 -0.78 7.35 11.45
CA ILE A 435 -1.67 8.48 11.80
C ILE A 435 -2.04 9.32 10.57
N PHE A 436 -1.06 9.80 9.81
CA PHE A 436 -1.35 10.64 8.65
C PHE A 436 -2.09 9.88 7.55
N ASN A 437 -1.77 8.60 7.37
CA ASN A 437 -2.44 7.72 6.42
C ASN A 437 -3.93 7.54 6.77
N GLY A 438 -4.24 7.26 8.03
CA GLY A 438 -5.62 7.16 8.51
C GLY A 438 -6.42 8.45 8.37
N LEU A 439 -5.80 9.58 8.73
CA LEU A 439 -6.46 10.90 8.61
C LEU A 439 -6.73 11.29 7.15
N MET A 440 -5.90 10.86 6.20
CA MET A 440 -6.09 11.08 4.76
C MET A 440 -7.35 10.38 4.24
N ALA A 441 -7.75 9.25 4.83
CA ALA A 441 -8.92 8.49 4.41
C ALA A 441 -10.24 9.27 4.59
N ILE A 442 -10.36 10.05 5.67
CA ILE A 442 -11.62 10.72 6.04
C ILE A 442 -12.16 11.63 4.93
N PRO A 443 -11.38 12.61 4.40
CA PRO A 443 -11.84 13.45 3.29
C PRO A 443 -12.24 12.66 2.05
N ASN A 444 -11.48 11.61 1.74
CA ASN A 444 -11.75 10.77 0.58
C ASN A 444 -13.06 9.99 0.71
N ILE A 445 -13.31 9.37 1.86
CA ILE A 445 -14.53 8.59 2.09
C ILE A 445 -15.78 9.49 2.05
N ILE A 446 -15.70 10.70 2.61
CA ILE A 446 -16.78 11.69 2.49
C ILE A 446 -17.10 11.96 1.02
N ALA A 447 -16.08 12.15 0.18
CA ALA A 447 -16.26 12.39 -1.25
C ALA A 447 -16.83 11.17 -1.97
N LEU A 448 -16.40 9.96 -1.63
CA LEU A 448 -16.92 8.73 -2.23
C LEU A 448 -18.41 8.53 -1.93
N PHE A 449 -18.86 8.78 -0.71
CA PHE A 449 -20.29 8.75 -0.39
C PHE A 449 -21.06 9.82 -1.18
N ALA A 450 -20.58 11.07 -1.17
CA ALA A 450 -21.23 12.18 -1.85
C ALA A 450 -21.33 11.96 -3.38
N LEU A 451 -20.28 11.44 -4.00
CA LEU A 451 -20.20 11.22 -5.45
C LEU A 451 -20.63 9.82 -5.90
N SER A 452 -21.08 8.97 -4.98
CA SER A 452 -21.48 7.60 -5.30
C SER A 452 -22.59 7.51 -6.36
N GLY A 453 -23.48 8.52 -6.43
CA GLY A 453 -24.50 8.64 -7.48
C GLY A 453 -23.90 8.85 -8.85
N VAL A 454 -22.85 9.66 -8.94
CA VAL A 454 -22.11 9.92 -10.19
C VAL A 454 -21.43 8.63 -10.64
N VAL A 455 -20.76 7.92 -9.73
CA VAL A 455 -20.10 6.64 -10.04
C VAL A 455 -21.10 5.62 -10.59
N ALA A 456 -22.26 5.48 -9.92
CA ALA A 456 -23.30 4.53 -10.36
C ALA A 456 -23.86 4.89 -11.74
N LYS A 457 -24.10 6.19 -12.03
CA LYS A 457 -24.59 6.66 -13.32
C LYS A 457 -23.58 6.37 -14.42
N GLU A 458 -22.32 6.81 -14.26
CA GLU A 458 -21.26 6.59 -15.26
C GLU A 458 -21.08 5.08 -15.54
N THR A 459 -21.09 4.26 -14.50
CA THR A 459 -20.98 2.82 -14.63
C THR A 459 -22.12 2.23 -15.46
N LYS A 460 -23.36 2.63 -15.17
CA LYS A 460 -24.55 2.17 -15.91
C LYS A 460 -24.50 2.59 -17.37
N ASP A 461 -24.21 3.86 -17.62
CA ASP A 461 -24.17 4.45 -18.97
C ASP A 461 -23.08 3.79 -19.82
N TYR A 462 -21.90 3.54 -19.26
CA TYR A 462 -20.81 2.84 -19.94
C TYR A 462 -21.19 1.41 -20.34
N PHE A 463 -21.70 0.60 -19.40
CA PHE A 463 -22.07 -0.78 -19.69
C PHE A 463 -23.30 -0.91 -20.58
N THR A 464 -24.12 0.11 -20.71
CA THR A 464 -25.20 0.18 -21.70
C THR A 464 -24.67 0.44 -23.10
N ARG A 465 -23.63 1.26 -23.25
CA ARG A 465 -22.99 1.57 -24.53
C ARG A 465 -22.16 0.43 -25.14
N ILE A 466 -21.54 -0.41 -24.29
CA ILE A 466 -20.66 -1.50 -24.77
C ILE A 466 -21.36 -2.86 -24.89
N LYS A 467 -22.68 -2.92 -24.57
CA LYS A 467 -23.51 -4.08 -24.87
C LYS A 467 -23.83 -4.13 -26.34
#